data_0850e40b8f566a7bdef064a2abc454e5
#
_entry.id   0850e40b8f566a7bdef064a2abc454e5
#
_cell.length_a   1.000
_cell.length_b   1.000
_cell.length_c   1.000
_cell.angle_alpha   90.00
_cell.angle_beta   90.00
_cell.angle_gamma   90.00
#
_symmetry.space_group_name_H-M   'P 1'
#
loop_
_entity.id
_entity.type
_entity.pdbx_description
1 polymer ?
#
loop_
_entity_poly.entity_id
_entity_poly.type
_entity_poly.pdbx_seq_one_letter_code
_entity_poly.pdbx_strand_id
1 'polypeptide(L)'
;MLSSSVPLGPLFDMNTYALDYESYYDKTCSIRKLGPLGYFAHPDFDAYLMSVVGDDGLQWVGHPKDFDWQTLTGNRVLSHNASFDETLYLYGITQNWWPSVDYAEWHCTADLAAYCGLPRSLKGSTAELFGLSVDKTTRDNMSGKSWESMPDDFKEEVSEYALKDSELCLRLWQELEGSWSQREKEISITGRRIVQRGVPIDLELLKEQKESVAKLLFDSENQIPWIGESPPLSRKAFNAECRRLNIEPPASLALSNQEANEWIAKYGKEYAWIESVRDYRRINALKRKLESFDYATQPDQRFYGGLMYFGAHTGRWSGSGGNLNLQNLPRGDLFGTNLRSLISPKEGNKLIVADLSQIEVRTLCWLAEDAETLDEIKKSEDIYEAFAIRFGKWDSEKGALKDEEPQTRHMVKQMVLGC
;
A
#
# COMPACT_ATOMS: atom_id res chain seq x y z
N MET A 1 3.63 -28.86 -30.53
CA MET A 1 4.04 -28.20 -31.80
C MET A 1 2.97 -27.21 -32.17
N LEU A 2 3.22 -25.94 -32.04
CA LEU A 2 2.65 -24.80 -32.77
C LEU A 2 3.48 -23.57 -32.32
N SER A 3 4.67 -23.48 -32.95
CA SER A 3 5.49 -22.27 -32.94
C SER A 3 4.91 -21.37 -34.05
N SER A 4 4.14 -20.37 -33.67
CA SER A 4 3.86 -19.23 -34.53
C SER A 4 4.76 -18.09 -34.10
N SER A 5 5.93 -18.01 -34.71
CA SER A 5 6.76 -16.81 -34.71
C SER A 5 5.98 -15.71 -35.45
N VAL A 6 5.44 -14.76 -34.70
CA VAL A 6 5.00 -13.48 -35.25
C VAL A 6 6.26 -12.79 -35.80
N PRO A 7 6.31 -12.36 -37.06
CA PRO A 7 7.45 -11.62 -37.59
C PRO A 7 7.52 -10.28 -36.81
N LEU A 8 8.65 -10.04 -36.15
CA LEU A 8 9.04 -8.72 -35.71
C LEU A 8 9.09 -7.81 -36.94
N GLY A 9 8.15 -6.90 -37.07
CA GLY A 9 8.21 -5.80 -38.03
C GLY A 9 9.50 -4.98 -37.78
N PRO A 10 9.89 -4.08 -38.70
CA PRO A 10 11.10 -3.30 -38.52
C PRO A 10 11.05 -2.59 -37.18
N LEU A 11 12.14 -2.72 -36.41
CA LEU A 11 12.41 -1.95 -35.19
C LEU A 11 12.47 -0.46 -35.61
N PHE A 12 11.32 0.21 -35.63
CA PHE A 12 11.34 1.67 -35.56
C PHE A 12 11.92 2.00 -34.18
N ASP A 13 12.92 2.87 -34.13
CA ASP A 13 13.45 3.39 -32.88
C ASP A 13 12.28 3.99 -32.09
N MET A 14 11.89 3.31 -31.01
CA MET A 14 10.79 3.70 -30.15
C MET A 14 11.25 4.91 -29.34
N ASN A 15 10.65 6.07 -29.57
CA ASN A 15 10.93 7.27 -28.78
C ASN A 15 10.41 7.12 -27.35
N THR A 16 10.98 7.88 -26.46
CA THR A 16 10.64 7.90 -25.04
C THR A 16 10.21 9.31 -24.62
N TYR A 17 8.99 9.45 -24.11
CA TYR A 17 8.39 10.71 -23.69
C TYR A 17 8.12 10.70 -22.21
N ALA A 18 8.69 11.63 -21.47
CA ALA A 18 8.33 11.89 -20.07
C ALA A 18 7.16 12.87 -20.03
N LEU A 19 6.15 12.54 -19.26
CA LEU A 19 4.90 13.27 -19.13
C LEU A 19 4.60 13.52 -17.65
N ASP A 20 4.20 14.74 -17.30
CA ASP A 20 3.82 15.17 -15.96
C ASP A 20 2.59 16.08 -16.03
N TYR A 21 1.62 15.83 -15.11
CA TYR A 21 0.41 16.65 -15.00
C TYR A 21 0.46 17.55 -13.78
N GLU A 22 0.04 18.80 -13.96
CA GLU A 22 -0.29 19.70 -12.87
C GLU A 22 -1.81 19.86 -12.77
N SER A 23 -2.31 19.75 -11.55
CA SER A 23 -3.76 19.77 -11.30
C SER A 23 -4.10 20.57 -10.05
N TYR A 24 -5.33 21.10 -10.01
CA TYR A 24 -5.85 21.80 -8.83
C TYR A 24 -5.89 20.88 -7.61
N TYR A 25 -5.41 21.34 -6.47
CA TYR A 25 -5.55 20.66 -5.19
C TYR A 25 -5.64 21.65 -4.02
N ASP A 26 -6.38 21.22 -2.98
CA ASP A 26 -6.48 21.95 -1.72
C ASP A 26 -6.73 21.00 -0.53
N LYS A 27 -7.18 21.57 0.62
CA LYS A 27 -7.47 20.78 1.83
C LYS A 27 -8.70 19.87 1.68
N THR A 28 -9.60 20.15 0.74
CA THR A 28 -10.85 19.42 0.49
C THR A 28 -10.76 18.57 -0.77
N CYS A 29 -10.16 19.08 -1.80
CA CYS A 29 -9.92 18.45 -3.09
C CYS A 29 -8.47 17.97 -3.17
N SER A 30 -8.21 16.71 -2.84
CA SER A 30 -6.88 16.11 -2.94
C SER A 30 -6.96 14.59 -2.99
N ILE A 31 -6.00 13.97 -3.69
CA ILE A 31 -5.91 12.51 -3.80
C ILE A 31 -5.77 11.83 -2.43
N ARG A 32 -5.10 12.48 -1.49
CA ARG A 32 -4.94 11.95 -0.12
C ARG A 32 -6.27 11.85 0.61
N LYS A 33 -7.20 12.77 0.35
CA LYS A 33 -8.48 12.83 1.04
C LYS A 33 -9.56 12.03 0.32
N LEU A 34 -9.60 12.09 -1.01
CA LEU A 34 -10.70 11.56 -1.81
C LEU A 34 -10.37 10.25 -2.52
N GLY A 35 -9.11 9.81 -2.50
CA GLY A 35 -8.62 8.75 -3.39
C GLY A 35 -8.54 9.23 -4.84
N PRO A 36 -7.98 8.44 -5.77
CA PRO A 36 -7.76 8.89 -7.14
C PRO A 36 -9.07 9.22 -7.87
N LEU A 37 -10.04 8.32 -7.89
CA LEU A 37 -11.29 8.54 -8.63
C LEU A 37 -12.15 9.64 -8.00
N GLY A 38 -12.25 9.71 -6.66
CA GLY A 38 -12.95 10.76 -5.97
C GLY A 38 -12.31 12.14 -6.18
N TYR A 39 -10.99 12.20 -6.31
CA TYR A 39 -10.27 13.42 -6.62
C TYR A 39 -10.52 13.89 -8.05
N PHE A 40 -10.41 12.99 -9.04
CA PHE A 40 -10.65 13.34 -10.45
C PHE A 40 -12.11 13.67 -10.75
N ALA A 41 -13.04 13.12 -9.97
CA ALA A 41 -14.48 13.42 -10.10
C ALA A 41 -14.93 14.65 -9.28
N HIS A 42 -14.04 15.26 -8.50
CA HIS A 42 -14.38 16.42 -7.68
C HIS A 42 -14.74 17.63 -8.57
N PRO A 43 -15.78 18.42 -8.25
CA PRO A 43 -16.17 19.58 -9.07
C PRO A 43 -15.06 20.61 -9.29
N ASP A 44 -14.16 20.77 -8.32
CA ASP A 44 -13.04 21.72 -8.39
C ASP A 44 -11.80 21.10 -9.03
N PHE A 45 -11.83 19.80 -9.39
CA PHE A 45 -10.68 19.18 -10.06
C PHE A 45 -10.49 19.74 -11.46
N ASP A 46 -9.27 20.15 -11.74
CA ASP A 46 -8.84 20.59 -13.06
C ASP A 46 -7.40 20.16 -13.30
N ALA A 47 -7.17 19.41 -14.38
CA ALA A 47 -5.84 19.11 -14.90
C ALA A 47 -5.44 20.24 -15.86
N TYR A 48 -5.03 21.35 -15.33
CA TYR A 48 -4.87 22.59 -16.06
C TYR A 48 -3.58 22.69 -16.88
N LEU A 49 -2.58 21.89 -16.55
CA LEU A 49 -1.30 21.90 -17.26
C LEU A 49 -0.76 20.48 -17.41
N MET A 50 -0.07 20.23 -18.50
CA MET A 50 0.71 19.01 -18.72
C MET A 50 2.00 19.42 -19.45
N SER A 51 3.10 18.77 -19.10
CA SER A 51 4.37 18.87 -19.81
C SER A 51 4.75 17.54 -20.45
N VAL A 52 5.40 17.60 -21.60
CA VAL A 52 5.95 16.43 -22.30
C VAL A 52 7.35 16.76 -22.81
N VAL A 53 8.32 15.90 -22.48
CA VAL A 53 9.70 16.02 -22.95
C VAL A 53 10.13 14.70 -23.58
N GLY A 54 10.55 14.73 -24.84
CA GLY A 54 10.96 13.56 -25.62
C GLY A 54 12.45 13.44 -25.83
N ASP A 55 12.96 12.23 -26.02
CA ASP A 55 14.36 11.97 -26.41
C ASP A 55 14.66 12.35 -27.87
N ASP A 56 13.62 12.60 -28.67
CA ASP A 56 13.69 13.19 -30.01
C ASP A 56 13.82 14.72 -30.02
N GLY A 57 13.90 15.35 -28.85
CA GLY A 57 13.99 16.79 -28.67
C GLY A 57 12.65 17.51 -28.52
N LEU A 58 11.51 16.81 -28.48
CA LEU A 58 10.23 17.42 -28.18
C LEU A 58 10.25 18.05 -26.80
N GLN A 59 9.79 19.29 -26.70
CA GLN A 59 9.43 19.98 -25.46
C GLN A 59 8.08 20.65 -25.67
N TRP A 60 7.11 20.25 -24.86
CA TRP A 60 5.76 20.78 -24.94
C TRP A 60 5.20 21.02 -23.55
N VAL A 61 4.51 22.13 -23.34
CA VAL A 61 3.78 22.45 -22.13
C VAL A 61 2.50 23.20 -22.49
N GLY A 62 1.38 22.81 -21.88
CA GLY A 62 0.09 23.43 -22.17
C GLY A 62 -1.05 22.67 -21.54
N HIS A 63 -2.28 23.06 -21.88
CA HIS A 63 -3.45 22.34 -21.39
C HIS A 63 -3.54 20.94 -22.05
N PRO A 64 -3.76 19.85 -21.32
CA PRO A 64 -3.75 18.48 -21.86
C PRO A 64 -4.65 18.25 -23.09
N LYS A 65 -5.74 19.03 -23.24
CA LYS A 65 -6.64 18.95 -24.41
C LYS A 65 -6.01 19.44 -25.71
N ASP A 66 -4.97 20.26 -25.61
CA ASP A 66 -4.30 20.87 -26.76
C ASP A 66 -3.10 20.06 -27.23
N PHE A 67 -2.74 18.99 -26.51
CA PHE A 67 -1.63 18.12 -26.88
C PHE A 67 -2.00 17.19 -28.03
N ASP A 68 -1.08 17.01 -28.97
CA ASP A 68 -1.21 15.99 -30.01
C ASP A 68 -0.88 14.60 -29.42
N TRP A 69 -1.90 13.94 -28.87
CA TRP A 69 -1.77 12.63 -28.25
C TRP A 69 -1.26 11.54 -29.18
N GLN A 70 -1.36 11.71 -30.53
CA GLN A 70 -0.82 10.75 -31.48
C GLN A 70 0.70 10.63 -31.39
N THR A 71 1.38 11.64 -30.89
CA THR A 71 2.82 11.62 -30.58
C THR A 71 3.21 10.42 -29.71
N LEU A 72 2.34 9.96 -28.82
CA LEU A 72 2.62 8.86 -27.91
C LEU A 72 2.37 7.48 -28.52
N THR A 73 1.74 7.39 -29.71
CA THR A 73 1.37 6.11 -30.35
C THR A 73 2.60 5.29 -30.69
N GLY A 74 2.65 4.05 -30.20
CA GLY A 74 3.78 3.13 -30.42
C GLY A 74 5.04 3.48 -29.65
N ASN A 75 5.02 4.54 -28.84
CA ASN A 75 6.18 5.05 -28.10
C ASN A 75 6.11 4.71 -26.60
N ARG A 76 7.22 4.86 -25.91
CA ARG A 76 7.34 4.70 -24.47
C ARG A 76 6.96 5.99 -23.76
N VAL A 77 6.13 5.87 -22.73
CA VAL A 77 5.76 6.98 -21.84
C VAL A 77 6.39 6.78 -20.46
N LEU A 78 6.86 7.85 -19.88
CA LEU A 78 7.42 7.90 -18.53
C LEU A 78 6.65 8.91 -17.71
N SER A 79 6.51 8.63 -16.41
CA SER A 79 6.13 9.63 -15.42
C SER A 79 6.86 9.38 -14.11
N HIS A 80 7.10 10.44 -13.35
CA HIS A 80 7.65 10.28 -12.01
C HIS A 80 6.49 10.16 -11.00
N ASN A 81 6.15 8.94 -10.59
CA ASN A 81 4.92 8.51 -9.92
C ASN A 81 3.76 8.22 -10.90
N ALA A 82 4.05 7.43 -11.91
CA ALA A 82 3.11 7.04 -12.97
C ALA A 82 1.74 6.51 -12.48
N SER A 83 1.62 6.13 -11.20
CA SER A 83 0.32 5.78 -10.62
C SER A 83 -0.68 6.92 -10.64
N PHE A 84 -0.22 8.17 -10.57
CA PHE A 84 -1.08 9.34 -10.71
C PHE A 84 -1.35 9.64 -12.18
N ASP A 85 -0.31 9.85 -12.96
CA ASP A 85 -0.39 10.35 -14.33
C ASP A 85 -1.11 9.38 -15.27
N GLU A 86 -0.74 8.09 -15.24
CA GLU A 86 -1.40 7.08 -16.05
C GLU A 86 -2.87 6.88 -15.63
N THR A 87 -3.18 6.96 -14.32
CA THR A 87 -4.56 6.85 -13.86
C THR A 87 -5.40 8.06 -14.28
N LEU A 88 -4.83 9.26 -14.22
CA LEU A 88 -5.48 10.47 -14.72
C LEU A 88 -5.71 10.41 -16.24
N TYR A 89 -4.71 9.94 -17.00
CA TYR A 89 -4.86 9.71 -18.43
C TYR A 89 -6.02 8.75 -18.74
N LEU A 90 -6.05 7.59 -18.07
CA LEU A 90 -7.11 6.60 -18.26
C LEU A 90 -8.49 7.13 -17.85
N TYR A 91 -8.57 7.89 -16.75
CA TYR A 91 -9.81 8.54 -16.32
C TYR A 91 -10.28 9.57 -17.35
N GLY A 92 -9.39 10.41 -17.85
CA GLY A 92 -9.72 11.42 -18.84
C GLY A 92 -10.23 10.84 -20.17
N ILE A 93 -9.73 9.65 -20.57
CA ILE A 93 -10.30 8.90 -21.71
C ILE A 93 -11.77 8.54 -21.41
N THR A 94 -12.09 8.04 -20.22
CA THR A 94 -13.47 7.69 -19.85
C THR A 94 -14.41 8.90 -19.81
N GLN A 95 -13.86 10.08 -19.56
CA GLN A 95 -14.59 11.36 -19.57
C GLN A 95 -14.59 12.07 -20.92
N ASN A 96 -13.97 11.50 -21.96
CA ASN A 96 -13.76 12.11 -23.28
C ASN A 96 -13.02 13.46 -23.21
N TRP A 97 -12.10 13.63 -22.25
CA TRP A 97 -11.25 14.83 -22.15
C TRP A 97 -10.15 14.84 -23.20
N TRP A 98 -9.62 13.66 -23.53
CA TRP A 98 -8.61 13.42 -24.56
C TRP A 98 -8.76 12.00 -25.19
N PRO A 99 -8.17 11.77 -26.38
CA PRO A 99 -8.30 10.51 -27.06
C PRO A 99 -7.49 9.38 -26.36
N SER A 100 -7.94 8.16 -26.57
CA SER A 100 -7.12 6.97 -26.29
C SER A 100 -6.09 6.79 -27.37
N VAL A 101 -4.83 6.55 -26.99
CA VAL A 101 -3.75 6.19 -27.89
C VAL A 101 -3.10 4.88 -27.48
N ASP A 102 -2.57 4.14 -28.44
CA ASP A 102 -1.91 2.85 -28.23
C ASP A 102 -0.41 3.10 -28.00
N TYR A 103 -0.04 3.53 -26.80
CA TYR A 103 1.36 3.64 -26.40
C TYR A 103 1.96 2.24 -26.13
N ALA A 104 3.25 2.07 -26.37
CA ALA A 104 3.92 0.78 -26.22
C ALA A 104 4.00 0.36 -24.73
N GLU A 105 4.53 1.24 -23.89
CA GLU A 105 4.76 0.99 -22.46
C GLU A 105 4.64 2.31 -21.67
N TRP A 106 4.20 2.23 -20.41
CA TRP A 106 4.25 3.37 -19.48
C TRP A 106 5.03 2.98 -18.22
N HIS A 107 6.16 3.62 -17.99
CA HIS A 107 7.03 3.32 -16.86
C HIS A 107 7.03 4.43 -15.80
N CYS A 108 7.37 4.02 -14.57
CA CYS A 108 7.48 4.90 -13.40
C CYS A 108 8.94 5.10 -13.02
N THR A 109 9.47 6.30 -13.18
CA THR A 109 10.86 6.59 -12.80
C THR A 109 11.07 6.66 -11.29
N ALA A 110 10.00 6.88 -10.49
CA ALA A 110 10.07 6.73 -9.04
C ALA A 110 10.24 5.26 -8.60
N ASP A 111 9.66 4.31 -9.35
CA ASP A 111 9.86 2.88 -9.11
C ASP A 111 11.28 2.46 -9.50
N LEU A 112 11.77 2.96 -10.64
CA LEU A 112 13.14 2.74 -11.09
C LEU A 112 14.16 3.29 -10.08
N ALA A 113 13.98 4.52 -9.59
CA ALA A 113 14.83 5.10 -8.57
C ALA A 113 14.87 4.23 -7.30
N ALA A 114 13.71 3.78 -6.81
CA ALA A 114 13.62 2.91 -5.64
C ALA A 114 14.32 1.55 -5.87
N TYR A 115 14.17 0.96 -7.05
CA TYR A 115 14.88 -0.27 -7.41
C TYR A 115 16.40 -0.10 -7.38
N CYS A 116 16.89 1.05 -7.81
CA CYS A 116 18.32 1.40 -7.77
C CYS A 116 18.82 1.86 -6.37
N GLY A 117 17.95 1.80 -5.34
CA GLY A 117 18.31 2.21 -3.98
C GLY A 117 18.31 3.72 -3.74
N LEU A 118 17.78 4.50 -4.68
CA LEU A 118 17.67 5.96 -4.58
C LEU A 118 16.34 6.40 -3.92
N PRO A 119 16.26 7.63 -3.39
CA PRO A 119 15.00 8.19 -2.92
C PRO A 119 13.92 8.18 -4.00
N ARG A 120 12.68 7.84 -3.63
CA ARG A 120 11.55 7.82 -4.59
C ARG A 120 11.13 9.19 -5.09
N SER A 121 11.41 10.27 -4.37
CA SER A 121 11.03 11.61 -4.82
C SER A 121 11.97 12.12 -5.91
N LEU A 122 11.44 12.77 -6.94
CA LEU A 122 12.22 13.35 -8.03
C LEU A 122 13.36 14.24 -7.51
N LYS A 123 13.03 15.13 -6.56
CA LYS A 123 14.04 15.97 -5.89
C LYS A 123 15.15 15.15 -5.21
N GLY A 124 14.79 14.08 -4.50
CA GLY A 124 15.77 13.26 -3.77
C GLY A 124 16.66 12.47 -4.71
N SER A 125 16.08 11.77 -5.69
CA SER A 125 16.85 10.98 -6.65
C SER A 125 17.75 11.82 -7.54
N THR A 126 17.29 12.98 -8.00
CA THR A 126 18.11 13.89 -8.82
C THR A 126 19.20 14.60 -8.01
N ALA A 127 18.94 14.90 -6.73
CA ALA A 127 19.98 15.45 -5.85
C ALA A 127 21.10 14.43 -5.60
N GLU A 128 20.74 13.17 -5.34
CA GLU A 128 21.71 12.12 -5.05
C GLU A 128 22.50 11.71 -6.31
N LEU A 129 21.82 11.58 -7.45
CA LEU A 129 22.43 11.09 -8.67
C LEU A 129 23.17 12.18 -9.46
N PHE A 130 22.64 13.41 -9.50
CA PHE A 130 23.15 14.49 -10.33
C PHE A 130 23.69 15.71 -9.56
N GLY A 131 23.55 15.72 -8.22
CA GLY A 131 23.91 16.88 -7.40
C GLY A 131 22.98 18.10 -7.61
N LEU A 132 21.77 17.88 -8.17
CA LEU A 132 20.83 18.96 -8.49
C LEU A 132 19.92 19.26 -7.30
N SER A 133 19.72 20.56 -7.02
CA SER A 133 18.72 21.00 -6.06
C SER A 133 17.44 21.42 -6.78
N VAL A 134 16.35 20.67 -6.60
CA VAL A 134 15.02 21.03 -7.12
C VAL A 134 14.29 21.85 -6.06
N ASP A 135 13.85 23.05 -6.41
CA ASP A 135 13.02 23.87 -5.54
C ASP A 135 11.55 23.37 -5.56
N LYS A 136 10.91 23.30 -4.39
CA LYS A 136 9.50 22.94 -4.24
C LYS A 136 8.60 24.14 -3.92
N THR A 137 9.14 25.33 -3.85
CA THR A 137 8.40 26.54 -3.47
C THR A 137 7.25 26.79 -4.44
N THR A 138 7.47 26.58 -5.73
CA THR A 138 6.44 26.74 -6.78
C THR A 138 5.28 25.81 -6.52
N ARG A 139 5.51 24.52 -6.30
CA ARG A 139 4.46 23.53 -5.99
C ARG A 139 3.66 23.90 -4.74
N ASP A 140 4.32 24.30 -3.66
CA ASP A 140 3.64 24.67 -2.41
C ASP A 140 2.74 25.90 -2.61
N ASN A 141 3.13 26.81 -3.52
CA ASN A 141 2.37 28.01 -3.87
C ASN A 141 1.19 27.74 -4.82
N MET A 142 1.10 26.58 -5.46
CA MET A 142 -0.03 26.19 -6.35
C MET A 142 -1.29 25.79 -5.55
N SER A 143 -1.15 25.41 -4.29
CA SER A 143 -2.27 24.91 -3.47
C SER A 143 -3.43 25.90 -3.38
N GLY A 144 -4.64 25.46 -3.76
CA GLY A 144 -5.86 26.26 -3.73
C GLY A 144 -5.98 27.31 -4.84
N LYS A 145 -5.14 27.25 -5.86
CA LYS A 145 -5.20 28.18 -7.02
C LYS A 145 -5.65 27.44 -8.28
N SER A 146 -6.70 27.94 -8.92
CA SER A 146 -7.06 27.53 -10.28
C SER A 146 -6.14 28.23 -11.30
N TRP A 147 -6.00 27.64 -12.48
CA TRP A 147 -5.17 28.22 -13.55
C TRP A 147 -5.56 29.67 -13.89
N GLU A 148 -6.87 29.97 -13.95
CA GLU A 148 -7.39 31.29 -14.23
C GLU A 148 -7.06 32.30 -13.12
N SER A 149 -6.94 31.84 -11.87
CA SER A 149 -6.64 32.71 -10.73
C SER A 149 -5.16 33.02 -10.56
N MET A 150 -4.27 32.30 -11.28
CA MET A 150 -2.84 32.52 -11.22
C MET A 150 -2.44 33.76 -12.05
N PRO A 151 -1.57 34.66 -11.53
CA PRO A 151 -0.93 35.70 -12.33
C PRO A 151 -0.08 35.11 -13.47
N ASP A 152 0.10 35.86 -14.54
CA ASP A 152 0.77 35.35 -15.74
C ASP A 152 2.26 35.00 -15.49
N ASP A 153 2.97 35.78 -14.65
CA ASP A 153 4.31 35.47 -14.21
C ASP A 153 4.39 34.18 -13.41
N PHE A 154 3.39 33.88 -12.58
CA PHE A 154 3.32 32.61 -11.85
C PHE A 154 2.93 31.43 -12.75
N LYS A 155 2.10 31.64 -13.78
CA LYS A 155 1.83 30.61 -14.80
C LYS A 155 3.09 30.21 -15.58
N GLU A 156 3.93 31.19 -15.91
CA GLU A 156 5.23 30.95 -16.55
C GLU A 156 6.14 30.11 -15.64
N GLU A 157 6.24 30.48 -14.34
CA GLU A 157 7.00 29.72 -13.34
C GLU A 157 6.49 28.27 -13.19
N VAL A 158 5.17 28.06 -13.16
CA VAL A 158 4.55 26.72 -13.09
C VAL A 158 4.83 25.91 -14.35
N SER A 159 4.82 26.55 -15.52
CA SER A 159 5.12 25.90 -16.80
C SER A 159 6.59 25.47 -16.91
N GLU A 160 7.51 26.31 -16.46
CA GLU A 160 8.94 25.98 -16.39
C GLU A 160 9.19 24.85 -15.38
N TYR A 161 8.50 24.89 -14.23
CA TYR A 161 8.57 23.84 -13.22
C TYR A 161 8.12 22.48 -13.78
N ALA A 162 6.96 22.43 -14.45
CA ALA A 162 6.44 21.20 -15.06
C ALA A 162 7.37 20.64 -16.15
N LEU A 163 7.88 21.51 -17.05
CA LEU A 163 8.88 21.09 -18.05
C LEU A 163 10.13 20.52 -17.40
N LYS A 164 10.60 21.15 -16.32
CA LYS A 164 11.78 20.69 -15.59
C LYS A 164 11.57 19.34 -14.93
N ASP A 165 10.39 19.07 -14.37
CA ASP A 165 10.06 17.78 -13.77
C ASP A 165 10.03 16.68 -14.86
N SER A 166 9.45 16.91 -16.04
CA SER A 166 9.51 16.00 -17.19
C SER A 166 10.93 15.79 -17.73
N GLU A 167 11.75 16.84 -17.84
CA GLU A 167 13.16 16.74 -18.25
C GLU A 167 13.95 15.84 -17.28
N LEU A 168 13.79 16.07 -15.98
CA LEU A 168 14.46 15.28 -14.95
C LEU A 168 13.98 13.83 -14.90
N CYS A 169 12.68 13.60 -15.15
CA CYS A 169 12.11 12.27 -15.30
C CYS A 169 12.76 11.51 -16.46
N LEU A 170 12.87 12.13 -17.64
CA LEU A 170 13.55 11.55 -18.81
C LEU A 170 15.02 11.27 -18.53
N ARG A 171 15.72 12.21 -17.90
CA ARG A 171 17.13 12.06 -17.56
C ARG A 171 17.39 10.93 -16.56
N LEU A 172 16.53 10.76 -15.55
CA LEU A 172 16.60 9.61 -14.64
C LEU A 172 16.44 8.28 -15.37
N TRP A 173 15.52 8.21 -16.32
CA TRP A 173 15.35 7.03 -17.14
C TRP A 173 16.58 6.72 -17.95
N GLN A 174 17.10 7.69 -18.70
CA GLN A 174 18.29 7.52 -19.54
C GLN A 174 19.52 7.03 -18.76
N GLU A 175 19.68 7.48 -17.52
CA GLU A 175 20.80 7.08 -16.67
C GLU A 175 20.62 5.69 -16.05
N LEU A 176 19.41 5.33 -15.63
CA LEU A 176 19.17 4.17 -14.77
C LEU A 176 18.51 2.98 -15.50
N GLU A 177 17.89 3.18 -16.67
CA GLU A 177 17.10 2.17 -17.36
C GLU A 177 17.85 0.85 -17.60
N GLY A 178 19.13 0.94 -17.93
CA GLY A 178 19.98 -0.22 -18.16
C GLY A 178 20.17 -1.13 -16.93
N SER A 179 19.94 -0.59 -15.72
CA SER A 179 19.99 -1.35 -14.47
C SER A 179 18.68 -2.07 -14.15
N TRP A 180 17.57 -1.75 -14.83
CA TRP A 180 16.25 -2.29 -14.55
C TRP A 180 15.91 -3.42 -15.54
N SER A 181 15.87 -4.65 -15.03
CA SER A 181 15.58 -5.80 -15.89
C SER A 181 14.17 -5.71 -16.47
N GLN A 182 13.95 -6.31 -17.63
CA GLN A 182 12.63 -6.36 -18.27
C GLN A 182 11.56 -6.97 -17.35
N ARG A 183 11.93 -8.01 -16.60
CA ARG A 183 11.03 -8.64 -15.62
C ARG A 183 10.60 -7.67 -14.53
N GLU A 184 11.50 -6.85 -14.01
CA GLU A 184 11.20 -5.86 -12.97
C GLU A 184 10.34 -4.71 -13.50
N LYS A 185 10.57 -4.28 -14.76
CA LYS A 185 9.69 -3.33 -15.45
C LYS A 185 8.25 -3.86 -15.54
N GLU A 186 8.08 -5.11 -15.94
CA GLU A 186 6.76 -5.77 -16.02
C GLU A 186 6.10 -5.92 -14.65
N ILE A 187 6.86 -6.20 -13.59
CA ILE A 187 6.36 -6.29 -12.21
C ILE A 187 5.85 -4.92 -11.74
N SER A 188 6.59 -3.84 -11.99
CA SER A 188 6.17 -2.46 -11.66
C SER A 188 4.86 -2.09 -12.38
N ILE A 189 4.80 -2.31 -13.70
CA ILE A 189 3.59 -2.07 -14.50
C ILE A 189 2.42 -2.92 -13.98
N THR A 190 2.64 -4.20 -13.70
CA THR A 190 1.60 -5.10 -13.17
C THR A 190 1.08 -4.63 -11.83
N GLY A 191 1.96 -4.21 -10.92
CA GLY A 191 1.59 -3.64 -9.63
C GLY A 191 0.67 -2.42 -9.76
N ARG A 192 1.01 -1.50 -10.67
CA ARG A 192 0.21 -0.31 -10.97
C ARG A 192 -1.15 -0.68 -11.58
N ARG A 193 -1.20 -1.62 -12.51
CA ARG A 193 -2.45 -2.12 -13.11
C ARG A 193 -3.36 -2.79 -12.07
N ILE A 194 -2.82 -3.48 -11.08
CA ILE A 194 -3.60 -4.03 -9.95
C ILE A 194 -4.26 -2.89 -9.17
N VAL A 195 -3.51 -1.83 -8.86
CA VAL A 195 -4.03 -0.65 -8.16
C VAL A 195 -5.11 0.06 -9.00
N GLN A 196 -4.88 0.28 -10.28
CA GLN A 196 -5.83 0.90 -11.22
C GLN A 196 -7.12 0.08 -11.39
N ARG A 197 -7.02 -1.25 -11.31
CA ARG A 197 -8.20 -2.13 -11.33
C ARG A 197 -9.02 -2.01 -10.06
N GLY A 198 -8.38 -1.74 -8.94
CA GLY A 198 -8.97 -1.72 -7.61
C GLY A 198 -9.38 -3.11 -7.09
N VAL A 199 -9.67 -3.18 -5.81
CA VAL A 199 -10.10 -4.40 -5.11
C VAL A 199 -11.57 -4.27 -4.77
N PRO A 200 -12.44 -5.24 -5.16
CA PRO A 200 -13.87 -5.16 -4.87
C PRO A 200 -14.13 -5.37 -3.38
N ILE A 201 -15.00 -4.55 -2.82
CA ILE A 201 -15.40 -4.55 -1.41
C ILE A 201 -16.90 -4.87 -1.32
N ASP A 202 -17.24 -5.79 -0.43
CA ASP A 202 -18.62 -6.14 -0.11
C ASP A 202 -19.21 -5.08 0.84
N LEU A 203 -20.00 -4.17 0.30
CA LEU A 203 -20.59 -3.07 1.07
C LEU A 203 -21.73 -3.53 1.98
N GLU A 204 -22.48 -4.56 1.63
CA GLU A 204 -23.54 -5.10 2.47
C GLU A 204 -22.92 -5.75 3.73
N LEU A 205 -21.93 -6.61 3.53
CA LEU A 205 -21.18 -7.20 4.63
C LEU A 205 -20.47 -6.15 5.49
N LEU A 206 -19.92 -5.09 4.87
CA LEU A 206 -19.29 -3.98 5.59
C LEU A 206 -20.30 -3.29 6.50
N LYS A 207 -21.51 -3.02 6.02
CA LYS A 207 -22.59 -2.42 6.80
C LYS A 207 -22.99 -3.31 7.97
N GLU A 208 -23.23 -4.59 7.73
CA GLU A 208 -23.57 -5.57 8.78
C GLU A 208 -22.50 -5.63 9.87
N GLN A 209 -21.23 -5.68 9.47
CA GLN A 209 -20.11 -5.71 10.42
C GLN A 209 -19.99 -4.41 11.21
N LYS A 210 -20.22 -3.25 10.60
CA LYS A 210 -20.24 -1.95 11.28
C LYS A 210 -21.34 -1.89 12.36
N GLU A 211 -22.53 -2.36 12.05
CA GLU A 211 -23.67 -2.41 12.99
C GLU A 211 -23.37 -3.35 14.16
N SER A 212 -22.83 -4.54 13.88
CA SER A 212 -22.44 -5.51 14.91
C SER A 212 -21.37 -4.94 15.84
N VAL A 213 -20.32 -4.34 15.28
CA VAL A 213 -19.22 -3.74 16.05
C VAL A 213 -19.68 -2.53 16.85
N ALA A 214 -20.62 -1.73 16.34
CA ALA A 214 -21.20 -0.61 17.08
C ALA A 214 -21.97 -1.09 18.32
N LYS A 215 -22.72 -2.19 18.21
CA LYS A 215 -23.41 -2.81 19.35
C LYS A 215 -22.43 -3.33 20.40
N LEU A 216 -21.41 -4.08 19.98
CA LEU A 216 -20.37 -4.59 20.87
C LEU A 216 -19.63 -3.47 21.61
N LEU A 217 -19.36 -2.36 20.90
CA LEU A 217 -18.72 -1.20 21.51
C LEU A 217 -19.60 -0.57 22.59
N PHE A 218 -20.90 -0.39 22.30
CA PHE A 218 -21.88 0.11 23.25
C PHE A 218 -22.00 -0.80 24.48
N ASP A 219 -22.07 -2.11 24.28
CA ASP A 219 -22.18 -3.08 25.38
C ASP A 219 -20.92 -3.05 26.27
N SER A 220 -19.73 -2.96 25.68
CA SER A 220 -18.46 -2.83 26.42
C SER A 220 -18.37 -1.52 27.17
N GLU A 221 -18.82 -0.42 26.57
CA GLU A 221 -18.80 0.92 27.15
C GLU A 221 -19.65 1.03 28.40
N ASN A 222 -20.84 0.46 28.36
CA ASN A 222 -21.81 0.48 29.48
C ASN A 222 -21.33 -0.28 30.74
N GLN A 223 -20.33 -1.15 30.60
CA GLN A 223 -19.73 -1.86 31.72
C GLN A 223 -18.59 -1.08 32.39
N ILE A 224 -18.18 0.06 31.83
CA ILE A 224 -17.07 0.88 32.33
C ILE A 224 -17.58 1.82 33.43
N PRO A 225 -17.07 1.74 34.68
CA PRO A 225 -17.65 2.46 35.83
C PRO A 225 -17.69 3.98 35.72
N TRP A 226 -16.82 4.58 34.90
CA TRP A 226 -16.73 6.05 34.75
C TRP A 226 -17.36 6.57 33.47
N ILE A 227 -18.19 5.76 32.81
CA ILE A 227 -18.92 6.22 31.62
C ILE A 227 -19.85 7.40 31.98
N GLY A 228 -19.91 8.39 31.09
CA GLY A 228 -20.66 9.63 31.33
C GLY A 228 -19.87 10.73 32.08
N GLU A 229 -18.83 10.36 32.83
CA GLU A 229 -17.96 11.31 33.56
C GLU A 229 -16.60 11.50 32.86
N SER A 230 -16.07 10.45 32.23
CA SER A 230 -14.77 10.44 31.56
C SER A 230 -14.79 9.57 30.33
N PRO A 231 -13.90 9.82 29.33
CA PRO A 231 -13.77 8.94 28.18
C PRO A 231 -13.48 7.48 28.59
N PRO A 232 -14.02 6.47 27.89
CA PRO A 232 -13.87 5.05 28.25
C PRO A 232 -12.42 4.60 28.43
N LEU A 233 -11.50 5.13 27.63
CA LEU A 233 -10.05 4.83 27.71
C LEU A 233 -9.25 5.83 28.56
N SER A 234 -9.89 6.60 29.43
CA SER A 234 -9.23 7.55 30.32
C SER A 234 -8.33 6.83 31.34
N ARG A 235 -7.00 6.97 31.18
CA ARG A 235 -6.04 6.40 32.13
C ARG A 235 -6.22 6.95 33.55
N LYS A 236 -6.60 8.23 33.65
CA LYS A 236 -6.85 8.89 34.96
C LYS A 236 -8.04 8.22 35.67
N ALA A 237 -9.17 8.03 34.95
CA ALA A 237 -10.35 7.38 35.51
C ALA A 237 -10.10 5.90 35.85
N PHE A 238 -9.41 5.16 34.96
CA PHE A 238 -8.98 3.79 35.20
C PHE A 238 -8.15 3.67 36.49
N ASN A 239 -7.15 4.51 36.64
CA ASN A 239 -6.32 4.49 37.86
C ASN A 239 -7.09 4.91 39.14
N ALA A 240 -8.07 5.82 38.99
CA ALA A 240 -8.93 6.21 40.13
C ALA A 240 -9.81 5.03 40.58
N GLU A 241 -10.39 4.30 39.64
CA GLU A 241 -11.20 3.12 39.94
C GLU A 241 -10.37 1.97 40.55
N CYS A 242 -9.16 1.73 40.03
CA CYS A 242 -8.23 0.79 40.67
C CYS A 242 -7.95 1.15 42.12
N ARG A 243 -7.68 2.43 42.42
CA ARG A 243 -7.45 2.89 43.81
C ARG A 243 -8.67 2.74 44.68
N ARG A 244 -9.88 3.03 44.16
CA ARG A 244 -11.12 2.86 44.90
C ARG A 244 -11.32 1.39 45.33
N LEU A 245 -10.86 0.45 44.49
CA LEU A 245 -10.91 -0.99 44.77
C LEU A 245 -9.67 -1.53 45.50
N ASN A 246 -8.71 -0.64 45.86
CA ASN A 246 -7.44 -1.00 46.46
C ASN A 246 -6.60 -1.99 45.60
N ILE A 247 -6.61 -1.78 44.29
CA ILE A 247 -5.87 -2.56 43.32
C ILE A 247 -4.79 -1.69 42.71
N GLU A 248 -3.54 -2.18 42.62
CA GLU A 248 -2.47 -1.51 41.90
C GLU A 248 -2.70 -1.56 40.40
N PRO A 249 -2.79 -0.43 39.66
CA PRO A 249 -3.04 -0.42 38.25
C PRO A 249 -1.81 -0.91 37.46
N PRO A 250 -1.97 -1.74 36.41
CA PRO A 250 -0.87 -2.21 35.60
C PRO A 250 -0.29 -1.07 34.75
N ALA A 251 0.98 -1.14 34.37
CA ALA A 251 1.60 -0.17 33.49
C ALA A 251 0.97 -0.12 32.09
N SER A 252 0.49 -1.26 31.59
CA SER A 252 -0.11 -1.43 30.27
C SER A 252 -1.33 -2.34 30.34
N LEU A 253 -2.24 -2.25 29.32
CA LEU A 253 -3.32 -3.21 29.05
C LEU A 253 -3.13 -3.89 27.68
N ALA A 254 -1.94 -3.80 27.09
CA ALA A 254 -1.67 -4.39 25.77
C ALA A 254 -1.64 -5.91 25.85
N LEU A 255 -2.18 -6.57 24.81
CA LEU A 255 -2.18 -8.03 24.69
C LEU A 255 -0.78 -8.65 24.66
N SER A 256 0.19 -7.93 24.10
CA SER A 256 1.60 -8.35 24.04
C SER A 256 2.35 -8.22 25.34
N ASN A 257 1.74 -7.59 26.37
CA ASN A 257 2.38 -7.39 27.68
C ASN A 257 1.96 -8.53 28.62
N GLN A 258 2.91 -9.35 29.02
CA GLN A 258 2.67 -10.51 29.88
C GLN A 258 2.16 -10.12 31.27
N GLU A 259 2.73 -9.08 31.89
CA GLU A 259 2.32 -8.58 33.22
C GLU A 259 0.87 -8.09 33.18
N ALA A 260 0.46 -7.42 32.09
CA ALA A 260 -0.93 -7.00 31.89
C ALA A 260 -1.89 -8.21 31.78
N ASN A 261 -1.48 -9.27 31.10
CA ASN A 261 -2.29 -10.48 30.96
C ASN A 261 -2.44 -11.19 32.32
N GLU A 262 -1.38 -11.31 33.09
CA GLU A 262 -1.38 -11.87 34.43
C GLU A 262 -2.25 -11.02 35.38
N TRP A 263 -2.14 -9.69 35.32
CA TRP A 263 -2.97 -8.77 36.10
C TRP A 263 -4.46 -8.89 35.77
N ILE A 264 -4.80 -8.97 34.48
CA ILE A 264 -6.19 -9.16 34.04
C ILE A 264 -6.70 -10.55 34.47
N ALA A 265 -5.92 -11.61 34.33
CA ALA A 265 -6.30 -12.94 34.78
C ALA A 265 -6.59 -13.00 36.30
N LYS A 266 -5.85 -12.19 37.07
CA LYS A 266 -6.03 -12.07 38.53
C LYS A 266 -7.29 -11.32 38.94
N TYR A 267 -7.55 -10.17 38.32
CA TYR A 267 -8.61 -9.26 38.77
C TYR A 267 -9.85 -9.25 37.85
N GLY A 268 -9.72 -9.64 36.58
CA GLY A 268 -10.82 -9.55 35.60
C GLY A 268 -12.02 -10.44 35.92
N LYS A 269 -11.81 -11.57 36.62
CA LYS A 269 -12.90 -12.44 37.05
C LYS A 269 -13.77 -11.81 38.16
N GLU A 270 -13.15 -10.98 39.02
CA GLU A 270 -13.84 -10.29 40.11
C GLU A 270 -14.45 -8.97 39.63
N TYR A 271 -13.76 -8.27 38.70
CA TYR A 271 -14.16 -6.96 38.20
C TYR A 271 -14.32 -6.98 36.68
N ALA A 272 -15.49 -7.31 36.17
CA ALA A 272 -15.80 -7.46 34.75
C ALA A 272 -15.45 -6.21 33.91
N TRP A 273 -15.50 -5.00 34.49
CA TRP A 273 -15.14 -3.76 33.80
C TRP A 273 -13.68 -3.74 33.30
N ILE A 274 -12.79 -4.52 33.92
CA ILE A 274 -11.37 -4.60 33.53
C ILE A 274 -11.25 -5.19 32.13
N GLU A 275 -11.95 -6.30 31.88
CA GLU A 275 -12.00 -6.90 30.55
C GLU A 275 -12.73 -5.98 29.58
N SER A 276 -13.80 -5.31 30.02
CA SER A 276 -14.57 -4.40 29.18
C SER A 276 -13.75 -3.20 28.69
N VAL A 277 -12.88 -2.62 29.50
CA VAL A 277 -11.95 -1.56 29.06
C VAL A 277 -10.97 -2.08 27.99
N ARG A 278 -10.47 -3.30 28.15
CA ARG A 278 -9.57 -3.92 27.19
C ARG A 278 -10.28 -4.23 25.87
N ASP A 279 -11.47 -4.79 25.96
CA ASP A 279 -12.29 -5.11 24.80
C ASP A 279 -12.79 -3.85 24.09
N TYR A 280 -13.22 -2.82 24.82
CA TYR A 280 -13.54 -1.52 24.24
C TYR A 280 -12.40 -0.97 23.38
N ARG A 281 -11.16 -1.02 23.86
CA ARG A 281 -9.98 -0.59 23.06
C ARG A 281 -9.85 -1.39 21.76
N ARG A 282 -10.02 -2.71 21.83
CA ARG A 282 -9.88 -3.60 20.68
C ARG A 282 -11.02 -3.42 19.68
N ILE A 283 -12.26 -3.32 20.18
CA ILE A 283 -13.46 -3.11 19.37
C ILE A 283 -13.40 -1.73 18.71
N ASN A 284 -12.97 -0.70 19.43
CA ASN A 284 -12.80 0.64 18.88
C ASN A 284 -11.71 0.69 17.78
N ALA A 285 -10.63 -0.07 17.93
CA ALA A 285 -9.64 -0.22 16.86
C ALA A 285 -10.21 -0.95 15.64
N LEU A 286 -11.06 -1.95 15.83
CA LEU A 286 -11.77 -2.66 14.76
C LEU A 286 -12.78 -1.73 14.05
N LYS A 287 -13.56 -0.96 14.81
CA LYS A 287 -14.46 0.08 14.28
C LYS A 287 -13.74 1.04 13.34
N ARG A 288 -12.59 1.57 13.77
CA ARG A 288 -11.80 2.48 12.93
C ARG A 288 -11.33 1.85 11.63
N LYS A 289 -11.01 0.55 11.64
CA LYS A 289 -10.66 -0.17 10.41
C LYS A 289 -11.86 -0.32 9.47
N LEU A 290 -13.04 -0.64 9.99
CA LEU A 290 -14.26 -0.69 9.19
C LEU A 290 -14.63 0.69 8.62
N GLU A 291 -14.48 1.75 9.41
CA GLU A 291 -14.64 3.13 8.95
C GLU A 291 -13.63 3.50 7.85
N SER A 292 -12.40 2.97 7.94
CA SER A 292 -11.39 3.16 6.89
C SER A 292 -11.77 2.44 5.59
N PHE A 293 -12.38 1.26 5.64
CA PHE A 293 -12.95 0.60 4.46
C PHE A 293 -14.07 1.42 3.83
N ASP A 294 -15.01 1.90 4.64
CA ASP A 294 -16.14 2.71 4.20
C ASP A 294 -15.67 4.00 3.51
N TYR A 295 -14.72 4.69 4.13
CA TYR A 295 -14.15 5.93 3.59
C TYR A 295 -13.33 5.73 2.31
N ALA A 296 -12.59 4.62 2.22
CA ALA A 296 -11.67 4.37 1.12
C ALA A 296 -12.32 3.68 -0.09
N THR A 297 -13.52 3.09 0.09
CA THR A 297 -14.23 2.44 -1.01
C THR A 297 -14.93 3.47 -1.88
N GLN A 298 -14.70 3.41 -3.18
CA GLN A 298 -15.26 4.34 -4.15
C GLN A 298 -16.70 3.93 -4.55
N PRO A 299 -17.48 4.81 -5.23
CA PRO A 299 -18.86 4.54 -5.61
C PRO A 299 -19.07 3.28 -6.45
N ASP A 300 -18.05 2.83 -7.16
CA ASP A 300 -18.06 1.56 -7.93
C ASP A 300 -17.82 0.30 -7.08
N GLN A 301 -17.85 0.46 -5.75
CA GLN A 301 -17.63 -0.57 -4.74
C GLN A 301 -16.21 -1.16 -4.78
N ARG A 302 -15.21 -0.36 -5.18
CA ARG A 302 -13.82 -0.79 -5.22
C ARG A 302 -12.94 0.11 -4.35
N PHE A 303 -11.94 -0.51 -3.79
CA PHE A 303 -10.84 0.17 -3.10
C PHE A 303 -9.64 0.27 -4.03
N TYR A 304 -9.22 1.49 -4.30
CA TYR A 304 -8.06 1.83 -5.13
C TYR A 304 -6.86 2.18 -4.24
N GLY A 305 -6.47 1.25 -3.40
CA GLY A 305 -5.39 1.43 -2.44
C GLY A 305 -4.07 0.91 -2.93
N GLY A 306 -3.01 1.62 -2.56
CA GLY A 306 -1.71 1.46 -3.12
C GLY A 306 -0.99 0.18 -2.74
N LEU A 307 -0.52 -0.50 -3.76
CA LEU A 307 0.70 -1.30 -3.70
C LEU A 307 1.83 -0.43 -4.24
N MET A 308 2.82 -0.16 -3.41
CA MET A 308 4.02 0.57 -3.80
C MET A 308 5.12 -0.45 -4.11
N TYR A 309 5.51 -0.54 -5.38
CA TYR A 309 6.63 -1.34 -5.82
C TYR A 309 7.92 -0.87 -5.12
N PHE A 310 8.73 -1.78 -4.61
CA PHE A 310 9.93 -1.46 -3.82
C PHE A 310 9.67 -0.44 -2.68
N GLY A 311 8.49 -0.52 -2.05
CA GLY A 311 8.11 0.41 -0.99
C GLY A 311 8.81 0.19 0.35
N ALA A 312 9.45 -0.98 0.54
CA ALA A 312 10.33 -1.29 1.66
C ALA A 312 11.78 -1.38 1.18
N HIS A 313 12.74 -1.06 2.05
CA HIS A 313 14.19 -1.13 1.74
C HIS A 313 14.67 -2.55 1.36
N THR A 314 13.90 -3.58 1.70
CA THR A 314 14.16 -4.97 1.32
C THR A 314 13.64 -5.34 -0.07
N GLY A 315 13.13 -4.39 -0.84
CA GLY A 315 12.53 -4.63 -2.15
C GLY A 315 11.09 -5.17 -2.12
N ARG A 316 10.50 -5.41 -0.93
CA ARG A 316 9.10 -5.82 -0.82
C ARG A 316 8.15 -4.67 -1.19
N TRP A 317 7.02 -5.00 -1.73
CA TRP A 317 5.93 -4.06 -1.88
C TRP A 317 5.42 -3.61 -0.51
N SER A 318 5.10 -2.33 -0.37
CA SER A 318 4.41 -1.80 0.80
C SER A 318 3.02 -1.28 0.43
N GLY A 319 2.13 -1.25 1.42
CA GLY A 319 0.85 -0.57 1.26
C GLY A 319 1.06 0.94 1.23
N SER A 320 0.48 1.61 0.26
CA SER A 320 0.51 3.06 0.13
C SER A 320 -0.91 3.61 -0.03
N GLY A 321 -1.08 4.87 0.27
CA GLY A 321 -2.33 5.59 0.01
C GLY A 321 -3.42 5.37 1.05
N GLY A 322 -3.78 6.42 1.75
CA GLY A 322 -4.91 6.47 2.65
C GLY A 322 -4.73 5.75 4.00
N ASN A 323 -5.82 5.64 4.72
CA ASN A 323 -5.85 5.05 6.07
C ASN A 323 -6.02 3.52 6.07
N LEU A 324 -6.07 2.87 4.89
CA LEU A 324 -6.31 1.45 4.74
C LEU A 324 -5.16 0.76 4.04
N ASN A 325 -4.47 -0.13 4.75
CA ASN A 325 -3.45 -1.01 4.20
C ASN A 325 -3.94 -2.46 4.23
N LEU A 326 -4.31 -3.00 3.06
CA LEU A 326 -4.83 -4.37 2.94
C LEU A 326 -3.79 -5.44 3.32
N GLN A 327 -2.49 -5.16 3.18
CA GLN A 327 -1.43 -6.12 3.55
C GLN A 327 -1.38 -6.37 5.08
N ASN A 328 -1.82 -5.37 5.88
CA ASN A 328 -1.77 -5.41 7.35
C ASN A 328 -3.13 -5.76 7.98
N LEU A 329 -4.05 -6.35 7.22
CA LEU A 329 -5.32 -6.82 7.79
C LEU A 329 -5.07 -7.99 8.73
N PRO A 330 -5.68 -7.99 9.92
CA PRO A 330 -5.55 -9.08 10.87
C PRO A 330 -6.01 -10.41 10.26
N ARG A 331 -5.43 -11.50 10.73
CA ARG A 331 -5.85 -12.85 10.38
C ARG A 331 -6.94 -13.32 11.35
N GLY A 332 -7.94 -14.00 10.80
CA GLY A 332 -9.02 -14.57 11.59
C GLY A 332 -10.06 -13.56 12.09
N ASP A 333 -10.97 -14.05 12.90
CA ASP A 333 -12.08 -13.29 13.43
C ASP A 333 -11.71 -12.49 14.67
N LEU A 334 -12.19 -11.25 14.72
CA LEU A 334 -12.10 -10.36 15.87
C LEU A 334 -13.53 -10.02 16.29
N PHE A 335 -13.98 -10.52 17.43
CA PHE A 335 -15.34 -10.31 17.94
C PHE A 335 -16.45 -10.68 16.91
N GLY A 336 -16.28 -11.80 16.20
CA GLY A 336 -17.20 -12.23 15.13
C GLY A 336 -17.07 -11.48 13.81
N THR A 337 -16.05 -10.61 13.67
CA THR A 337 -15.79 -9.80 12.48
C THR A 337 -14.53 -10.25 11.79
N ASN A 338 -14.60 -10.57 10.49
CA ASN A 338 -13.46 -10.89 9.65
C ASN A 338 -13.27 -9.80 8.59
N LEU A 339 -12.26 -8.96 8.78
CA LEU A 339 -11.98 -7.86 7.84
C LEU A 339 -11.56 -8.33 6.44
N ARG A 340 -10.99 -9.54 6.32
CA ARG A 340 -10.56 -10.07 5.02
C ARG A 340 -11.73 -10.54 4.17
N SER A 341 -12.85 -10.96 4.80
CA SER A 341 -14.06 -11.35 4.07
C SER A 341 -14.76 -10.19 3.37
N LEU A 342 -14.42 -8.93 3.73
CA LEU A 342 -14.87 -7.74 3.00
C LEU A 342 -14.31 -7.68 1.59
N ILE A 343 -13.18 -8.33 1.31
CA ILE A 343 -12.61 -8.45 -0.03
C ILE A 343 -13.34 -9.61 -0.71
N SER A 344 -14.30 -9.27 -1.57
CA SER A 344 -15.18 -10.24 -2.21
C SER A 344 -15.12 -10.11 -3.73
N PRO A 345 -15.05 -11.21 -4.48
CA PRO A 345 -15.11 -11.14 -5.93
C PRO A 345 -16.49 -10.67 -6.38
N LYS A 346 -16.57 -10.04 -7.55
CA LYS A 346 -17.86 -9.77 -8.20
C LYS A 346 -18.59 -11.09 -8.46
N GLU A 347 -19.93 -11.04 -8.50
CA GLU A 347 -20.78 -12.18 -8.83
C GLU A 347 -20.28 -12.91 -10.10
N GLY A 348 -20.26 -14.23 -10.07
CA GLY A 348 -19.74 -15.07 -11.16
C GLY A 348 -18.21 -15.24 -11.19
N ASN A 349 -17.47 -14.57 -10.33
CA ASN A 349 -16.01 -14.68 -10.20
C ASN A 349 -15.60 -15.39 -8.91
N LYS A 350 -14.33 -15.80 -8.84
CA LYS A 350 -13.72 -16.41 -7.65
C LYS A 350 -12.40 -15.72 -7.34
N LEU A 351 -12.07 -15.56 -6.07
CA LEU A 351 -10.73 -15.23 -5.61
C LEU A 351 -9.91 -16.52 -5.49
N ILE A 352 -8.77 -16.55 -6.14
CA ILE A 352 -7.79 -17.61 -5.99
C ILE A 352 -6.69 -17.05 -5.10
N VAL A 353 -6.50 -17.66 -3.92
CA VAL A 353 -5.46 -17.27 -2.98
C VAL A 353 -4.35 -18.31 -3.02
N ALA A 354 -3.14 -17.86 -3.34
CA ALA A 354 -1.95 -18.70 -3.34
C ALA A 354 -0.83 -18.01 -2.58
N ASP A 355 -0.13 -18.76 -1.71
CA ASP A 355 1.00 -18.27 -0.94
C ASP A 355 2.17 -19.25 -1.08
N LEU A 356 3.36 -18.72 -1.32
CA LEU A 356 4.58 -19.52 -1.35
C LEU A 356 5.05 -19.76 0.07
N SER A 357 4.74 -20.95 0.59
CA SER A 357 5.07 -21.33 1.96
C SER A 357 6.56 -21.11 2.27
N GLN A 358 6.80 -20.10 3.13
CA GLN A 358 8.10 -19.78 3.72
C GLN A 358 9.24 -19.67 2.69
N ILE A 359 8.95 -19.00 1.59
CA ILE A 359 9.85 -18.89 0.43
C ILE A 359 11.22 -18.31 0.80
N GLU A 360 11.30 -17.40 1.76
CA GLU A 360 12.54 -16.75 2.18
C GLU A 360 13.52 -17.76 2.75
N VAL A 361 13.07 -18.65 3.63
CA VAL A 361 13.91 -19.70 4.23
C VAL A 361 14.35 -20.70 3.16
N ARG A 362 13.46 -21.09 2.26
CA ARG A 362 13.79 -21.98 1.14
C ARG A 362 14.84 -21.38 0.21
N THR A 363 14.69 -20.09 -0.10
CA THR A 363 15.64 -19.36 -0.92
C THR A 363 16.98 -19.21 -0.23
N LEU A 364 16.99 -18.95 1.09
CA LEU A 364 18.23 -18.88 1.87
C LEU A 364 18.98 -20.21 1.86
N CYS A 365 18.30 -21.33 2.13
CA CYS A 365 18.91 -22.66 2.06
C CYS A 365 19.44 -22.98 0.65
N TRP A 366 18.70 -22.56 -0.39
CA TRP A 366 19.14 -22.74 -1.77
C TRP A 366 20.39 -21.91 -2.09
N LEU A 367 20.43 -20.65 -1.68
CA LEU A 367 21.60 -19.76 -1.86
C LEU A 367 22.82 -20.25 -1.06
N ALA A 368 22.60 -20.84 0.12
CA ALA A 368 23.65 -21.42 0.94
C ALA A 368 24.09 -22.82 0.48
N GLU A 369 23.50 -23.34 -0.61
CA GLU A 369 23.73 -24.71 -1.11
C GLU A 369 23.47 -25.80 -0.07
N ASP A 370 22.62 -25.55 0.93
CA ASP A 370 22.23 -26.50 1.98
C ASP A 370 21.16 -27.48 1.46
N ALA A 371 21.63 -28.42 0.65
CA ALA A 371 20.76 -29.44 0.03
C ALA A 371 20.12 -30.34 1.09
N GLU A 372 20.80 -30.63 2.21
CA GLU A 372 20.30 -31.52 3.26
C GLU A 372 19.07 -30.90 3.95
N THR A 373 19.15 -29.61 4.32
CA THR A 373 18.00 -28.89 4.89
C THR A 373 16.86 -28.75 3.89
N LEU A 374 17.15 -28.48 2.60
CA LEU A 374 16.13 -28.43 1.56
C LEU A 374 15.41 -29.77 1.36
N ASP A 375 16.14 -30.88 1.44
CA ASP A 375 15.53 -32.21 1.33
C ASP A 375 14.68 -32.57 2.55
N GLU A 376 15.08 -32.13 3.74
CA GLU A 376 14.26 -32.29 4.94
C GLU A 376 12.98 -31.43 4.89
N ILE A 377 13.10 -30.20 4.41
CA ILE A 377 11.94 -29.33 4.18
C ILE A 377 10.93 -29.92 3.18
N LYS A 378 11.39 -30.67 2.17
CA LYS A 378 10.50 -31.35 1.21
C LYS A 378 9.71 -32.49 1.83
N LYS A 379 10.25 -33.15 2.86
CA LYS A 379 9.62 -34.29 3.54
C LYS A 379 8.64 -33.85 4.63
N SER A 380 8.82 -32.68 5.22
CA SER A 380 8.00 -32.16 6.31
C SER A 380 6.97 -31.13 5.83
N GLU A 381 5.77 -31.19 6.40
CA GLU A 381 4.73 -30.14 6.19
C GLU A 381 5.05 -28.85 6.96
N ASP A 382 5.85 -28.95 8.02
CA ASP A 382 6.27 -27.80 8.85
C ASP A 382 7.78 -27.57 8.77
N ILE A 383 8.19 -26.46 8.19
CA ILE A 383 9.59 -26.12 8.03
C ILE A 383 10.35 -26.03 9.36
N TYR A 384 9.68 -25.61 10.44
CA TYR A 384 10.32 -25.54 11.77
C TYR A 384 10.58 -26.95 12.34
N GLU A 385 9.73 -27.91 11.98
CA GLU A 385 9.96 -29.32 12.29
C GLU A 385 11.17 -29.86 11.50
N ALA A 386 11.25 -29.56 10.20
CA ALA A 386 12.40 -29.90 9.38
C ALA A 386 13.72 -29.37 9.97
N PHE A 387 13.75 -28.11 10.39
CA PHE A 387 14.92 -27.55 11.07
C PHE A 387 15.19 -28.19 12.43
N ALA A 388 14.15 -28.50 13.21
CA ALA A 388 14.29 -29.17 14.49
C ALA A 388 14.93 -30.59 14.34
N ILE A 389 14.49 -31.33 13.33
CA ILE A 389 15.08 -32.63 12.96
C ILE A 389 16.54 -32.45 12.55
N ARG A 390 16.81 -31.51 11.65
CA ARG A 390 18.16 -31.20 11.15
C ARG A 390 19.14 -30.81 12.28
N PHE A 391 18.65 -30.08 13.27
CA PHE A 391 19.43 -29.67 14.44
C PHE A 391 19.49 -30.75 15.55
N GLY A 392 18.90 -31.92 15.34
CA GLY A 392 18.85 -32.98 16.34
C GLY A 392 17.99 -32.63 17.57
N LYS A 393 17.03 -31.71 17.41
CA LYS A 393 16.12 -31.28 18.48
C LYS A 393 14.76 -31.98 18.44
N TRP A 394 14.49 -32.70 17.37
CA TRP A 394 13.23 -33.41 17.18
C TRP A 394 13.47 -34.72 16.42
N ASP A 395 12.61 -35.69 16.68
CA ASP A 395 12.53 -36.95 15.99
C ASP A 395 11.12 -37.12 15.42
N SER A 396 10.99 -37.30 14.12
CA SER A 396 9.72 -37.43 13.41
C SER A 396 8.88 -38.65 13.87
N GLU A 397 9.51 -39.66 14.47
CA GLU A 397 8.79 -40.80 15.01
C GLU A 397 7.90 -40.44 16.22
N LYS A 398 8.14 -39.31 16.86
CA LYS A 398 7.36 -38.79 18.01
C LYS A 398 6.07 -38.08 17.65
N GLY A 399 5.75 -37.94 16.36
CA GLY A 399 4.59 -37.20 15.87
C GLY A 399 4.94 -35.81 15.37
N ALA A 400 3.91 -34.95 15.20
CA ALA A 400 4.12 -33.59 14.70
C ALA A 400 4.63 -32.65 15.81
N LEU A 401 5.77 -32.00 15.57
CA LEU A 401 6.41 -31.09 16.53
C LEU A 401 5.46 -29.99 17.05
N LYS A 402 4.56 -29.48 16.20
CA LYS A 402 3.60 -28.44 16.57
C LYS A 402 2.61 -28.86 17.66
N ASP A 403 2.30 -30.16 17.73
CA ASP A 403 1.31 -30.73 18.61
C ASP A 403 1.95 -31.29 19.88
N GLU A 404 3.12 -31.93 19.75
CA GLU A 404 3.81 -32.62 20.84
C GLU A 404 4.72 -31.69 21.66
N GLU A 405 5.49 -30.79 21.01
CA GLU A 405 6.39 -29.85 21.68
C GLU A 405 6.32 -28.41 21.09
N PRO A 406 5.22 -27.68 21.32
CA PRO A 406 5.02 -26.32 20.81
C PRO A 406 6.14 -25.33 21.22
N GLN A 407 6.74 -25.54 22.40
CA GLN A 407 7.83 -24.68 22.90
C GLN A 407 9.12 -24.86 22.09
N THR A 408 9.50 -26.10 21.80
CA THR A 408 10.64 -26.42 20.94
C THR A 408 10.42 -25.86 19.54
N ARG A 409 9.21 -26.00 19.00
CA ARG A 409 8.83 -25.38 17.72
C ARG A 409 8.97 -23.86 17.75
N HIS A 410 8.52 -23.22 18.81
CA HIS A 410 8.63 -21.77 18.98
C HIS A 410 10.09 -21.30 19.03
N MET A 411 10.93 -22.01 19.76
CA MET A 411 12.37 -21.75 19.83
C MET A 411 13.03 -21.86 18.45
N VAL A 412 12.76 -22.95 17.73
CA VAL A 412 13.31 -23.17 16.37
C VAL A 412 12.80 -22.07 15.41
N LYS A 413 11.52 -21.70 15.52
CA LYS A 413 10.97 -20.58 14.74
C LYS A 413 11.73 -19.28 14.99
N GLN A 414 12.06 -18.96 16.24
CA GLN A 414 12.82 -17.74 16.56
C GLN A 414 14.25 -17.84 16.01
N MET A 415 14.89 -19.00 16.07
CA MET A 415 16.23 -19.21 15.50
C MET A 415 16.22 -19.00 13.97
N VAL A 416 15.25 -19.58 13.27
CA VAL A 416 15.16 -19.52 11.80
C VAL A 416 14.77 -18.13 11.29
N LEU A 417 13.93 -17.38 12.04
CA LEU A 417 13.47 -16.05 11.64
C LEU A 417 14.33 -14.90 12.20
N GLY A 418 15.23 -15.20 13.14
CA GLY A 418 16.12 -14.23 13.77
C GLY A 418 17.50 -14.12 13.11
N CYS A 419 17.74 -14.97 12.10
CA CYS A 419 18.91 -14.89 11.22
C CYS A 419 18.57 -14.03 10.00
#